data_2fbe3c8a5c9b14f2090fb86ed34010a7
#
_entry.id   2fbe3c8a5c9b14f2090fb86ed34010a7
#
_cell.length_a   1.000
_cell.length_b   1.000
_cell.length_c   1.000
_cell.angle_alpha   90.00
_cell.angle_beta   90.00
_cell.angle_gamma   90.00
#
_symmetry.space_group_name_H-M   'P 1'
#
loop_
_entity.id
_entity.type
_entity.pdbx_description
1 polymer ?
#
loop_
_entity_poly.entity_id
_entity_poly.type
_entity_poly.pdbx_seq_one_letter_code
_entity_poly.pdbx_strand_id
1 'polypeptide(L)'
;MTGSLCSVKVQRVISANQSTERDSPAWTWSAVADLIRLNNQSGTWLLMWPSLWALVLANHGRPPLWLVGIFALGSFVMRSLGVVINDVADRNFDKHVARTSARPLAAGRLTLGHSLMVASSLALMAAALVFPLNWLTIGLSPIALFLAAIYPFCKRWIHMPQAVLGIAFGWGAIMAWAASRATIDVQAWWLFGATICWAVAYDTIYALQDREDDQRIGVKSSALLFGAAVPLAVGLFLTGMTGCLIAAGYVSGLGIGYYVIVALLGGFFLRQVRRLRLPLAPHAAFEMFYQHVYVGATILIALWIGTLGTTP
;
A
#
# COMPACT_ATOMS: atom_id res chain seq x y z
N MET A 1 58.71 27.33 25.55
CA MET A 1 57.24 27.28 25.35
C MET A 1 56.86 27.06 23.87
N THR A 2 57.39 26.06 23.20
CA THR A 2 57.17 25.85 21.74
C THR A 2 56.74 24.41 21.40
N GLY A 3 56.52 23.53 22.40
CA GLY A 3 56.15 22.10 22.17
C GLY A 3 54.64 21.80 22.18
N SER A 4 53.78 22.73 22.67
CA SER A 4 52.35 22.43 22.89
C SER A 4 51.43 22.68 21.67
N LEU A 5 51.83 23.55 20.76
CA LEU A 5 51.00 23.94 19.62
C LEU A 5 51.10 23.00 18.41
N CYS A 6 52.15 22.20 18.32
CA CYS A 6 52.31 21.22 17.22
C CYS A 6 51.48 19.94 17.48
N SER A 7 51.35 19.51 18.76
CA SER A 7 50.57 18.34 19.14
C SER A 7 49.06 18.51 18.91
N VAL A 8 48.52 19.70 19.16
CA VAL A 8 47.08 20.01 18.99
C VAL A 8 46.70 20.09 17.51
N LYS A 9 47.59 20.56 16.63
CA LYS A 9 47.36 20.59 15.19
C LYS A 9 47.37 19.19 14.57
N VAL A 10 48.26 18.32 14.99
CA VAL A 10 48.33 16.92 14.49
C VAL A 10 47.12 16.11 14.95
N GLN A 11 46.67 16.26 16.19
CA GLN A 11 45.46 15.59 16.66
C GLN A 11 44.19 16.10 15.94
N ARG A 12 44.06 17.38 15.61
CA ARG A 12 42.95 17.91 14.80
C ARG A 12 42.98 17.39 13.36
N VAL A 13 44.13 17.18 12.76
CA VAL A 13 44.24 16.63 11.40
C VAL A 13 43.92 15.14 11.40
N ILE A 14 44.32 14.41 12.44
CA ILE A 14 43.99 12.99 12.58
C ILE A 14 42.50 12.79 12.88
N SER A 15 41.88 13.63 13.73
CA SER A 15 40.43 13.57 13.99
C SER A 15 39.59 14.05 12.80
N ALA A 16 40.10 15.01 11.99
CA ALA A 16 39.42 15.43 10.77
C ALA A 16 39.53 14.38 9.63
N ASN A 17 40.58 13.55 9.65
CA ASN A 17 40.74 12.47 8.66
C ASN A 17 39.98 11.19 9.04
N GLN A 18 39.56 11.03 10.31
CA GLN A 18 38.71 9.93 10.74
C GLN A 18 37.21 10.18 10.53
N SER A 19 36.81 11.42 10.19
CA SER A 19 35.41 11.78 9.92
C SER A 19 35.04 11.72 8.42
N THR A 20 35.91 11.21 7.54
CA THR A 20 35.70 11.12 6.07
C THR A 20 35.78 9.70 5.51
N GLU A 21 35.88 8.66 6.31
CA GLU A 21 35.39 7.34 5.88
C GLU A 21 33.85 7.38 5.88
N ARG A 22 33.28 8.00 4.87
CA ARG A 22 31.93 7.61 4.45
C ARG A 22 32.06 6.15 4.06
N ASP A 23 31.56 5.27 4.93
CA ASP A 23 31.39 3.87 4.57
C ASP A 23 30.82 3.82 3.16
N SER A 24 31.58 3.24 2.24
CA SER A 24 31.10 3.01 0.87
C SER A 24 29.76 2.27 0.99
N PRO A 25 28.72 2.65 0.23
CA PRO A 25 27.40 2.02 0.35
C PRO A 25 27.56 0.51 0.20
N ALA A 26 27.50 -0.19 1.32
CA ALA A 26 27.71 -1.62 1.40
C ALA A 26 26.37 -2.34 1.27
N TRP A 27 26.33 -3.37 0.42
CA TRP A 27 25.22 -4.29 0.37
C TRP A 27 25.10 -5.01 1.71
N THR A 28 24.05 -4.68 2.49
CA THR A 28 23.73 -5.38 3.74
C THR A 28 22.28 -5.86 3.70
N TRP A 29 22.04 -7.04 4.27
CA TRP A 29 20.69 -7.59 4.37
C TRP A 29 19.75 -6.67 5.16
N SER A 30 20.25 -5.98 6.19
CA SER A 30 19.50 -4.99 6.95
C SER A 30 19.04 -3.84 6.06
N ALA A 31 19.90 -3.28 5.21
CA ALA A 31 19.52 -2.20 4.30
C ALA A 31 18.51 -2.67 3.24
N VAL A 32 18.61 -3.91 2.76
CA VAL A 32 17.62 -4.50 1.84
C VAL A 32 16.28 -4.71 2.55
N ALA A 33 16.28 -5.25 3.77
CA ALA A 33 15.07 -5.43 4.58
C ALA A 33 14.35 -4.10 4.85
N ASP A 34 15.11 -3.04 5.13
CA ASP A 34 14.57 -1.69 5.29
C ASP A 34 14.03 -1.14 3.96
N LEU A 35 14.71 -1.40 2.83
CA LEU A 35 14.29 -0.95 1.50
C LEU A 35 12.93 -1.54 1.12
N ILE A 36 12.71 -2.84 1.36
CA ILE A 36 11.45 -3.54 1.08
C ILE A 36 10.41 -3.38 2.21
N ARG A 37 10.72 -2.60 3.25
CA ARG A 37 9.86 -2.36 4.43
C ARG A 37 9.48 -3.66 5.15
N LEU A 38 10.41 -4.61 5.30
CA LEU A 38 10.13 -5.91 5.92
C LEU A 38 9.54 -5.77 7.34
N ASN A 39 9.97 -4.75 8.10
CA ASN A 39 9.50 -4.48 9.46
C ASN A 39 8.13 -3.78 9.53
N ASN A 40 7.56 -3.34 8.40
CA ASN A 40 6.24 -2.69 8.35
C ASN A 40 5.42 -3.21 7.18
N GLN A 41 4.58 -4.20 7.46
CA GLN A 41 3.79 -4.91 6.46
C GLN A 41 2.34 -4.42 6.34
N SER A 42 1.98 -3.26 6.95
CA SER A 42 0.62 -2.72 6.84
C SER A 42 0.16 -2.56 5.39
N GLY A 43 1.04 -2.05 4.52
CA GLY A 43 0.73 -1.90 3.10
C GLY A 43 0.59 -3.24 2.35
N THR A 44 1.29 -4.29 2.77
CA THR A 44 1.11 -5.64 2.23
C THR A 44 -0.26 -6.20 2.56
N TRP A 45 -0.69 -6.07 3.82
CA TRP A 45 -2.04 -6.46 4.23
C TRP A 45 -3.11 -5.73 3.43
N LEU A 46 -3.00 -4.39 3.30
CA LEU A 46 -3.97 -3.58 2.55
C LEU A 46 -4.04 -3.96 1.07
N LEU A 47 -2.90 -4.30 0.44
CA LEU A 47 -2.85 -4.77 -0.95
C LEU A 47 -3.42 -6.20 -1.10
N MET A 48 -3.20 -7.05 -0.11
CA MET A 48 -3.58 -8.46 -0.14
C MET A 48 -5.09 -8.68 0.05
N TRP A 49 -5.74 -7.90 0.92
CA TRP A 49 -7.14 -8.11 1.27
C TRP A 49 -8.08 -8.15 0.05
N PRO A 50 -8.03 -7.21 -0.92
CA PRO A 50 -8.90 -7.26 -2.09
C PRO A 50 -8.76 -8.54 -2.91
N SER A 51 -7.53 -9.05 -3.06
CA SER A 51 -7.28 -10.32 -3.74
C SER A 51 -7.91 -11.49 -3.00
N LEU A 52 -7.77 -11.54 -1.67
CA LEU A 52 -8.38 -12.58 -0.85
C LEU A 52 -9.91 -12.49 -0.82
N TRP A 53 -10.49 -11.28 -0.82
CA TRP A 53 -11.94 -11.09 -0.95
C TRP A 53 -12.44 -11.72 -2.25
N ALA A 54 -11.76 -11.42 -3.37
CA ALA A 54 -12.11 -11.98 -4.67
C ALA A 54 -11.97 -13.50 -4.71
N LEU A 55 -10.88 -14.06 -4.14
CA LEU A 55 -10.70 -15.52 -4.05
C LEU A 55 -11.83 -16.19 -3.26
N VAL A 56 -12.18 -15.65 -2.09
CA VAL A 56 -13.24 -16.21 -1.25
C VAL A 56 -14.59 -16.15 -1.97
N LEU A 57 -14.92 -15.02 -2.57
CA LEU A 57 -16.21 -14.83 -3.23
C LEU A 57 -16.32 -15.67 -4.51
N ALA A 58 -15.27 -15.68 -5.36
CA ALA A 58 -15.24 -16.42 -6.60
C ALA A 58 -15.31 -17.96 -6.40
N ASN A 59 -14.91 -18.46 -5.23
CA ASN A 59 -14.87 -19.87 -4.90
C ASN A 59 -15.90 -20.26 -3.81
N HIS A 60 -16.95 -19.46 -3.63
CA HIS A 60 -18.05 -19.75 -2.68
C HIS A 60 -17.54 -20.12 -1.27
N GLY A 61 -16.57 -19.35 -0.75
CA GLY A 61 -15.99 -19.52 0.58
C GLY A 61 -14.90 -20.61 0.69
N ARG A 62 -14.55 -21.30 -0.39
CA ARG A 62 -13.58 -22.43 -0.41
C ARG A 62 -12.47 -22.21 -1.44
N PRO A 63 -11.67 -21.14 -1.34
CA PRO A 63 -10.62 -20.87 -2.31
C PRO A 63 -9.55 -21.96 -2.26
N PRO A 64 -9.00 -22.39 -3.42
CA PRO A 64 -7.85 -23.28 -3.46
C PRO A 64 -6.65 -22.69 -2.71
N LEU A 65 -6.08 -23.41 -1.76
CA LEU A 65 -4.99 -22.88 -0.90
C LEU A 65 -3.76 -22.45 -1.70
N TRP A 66 -3.46 -23.09 -2.82
CA TRP A 66 -2.35 -22.71 -3.68
C TRP A 66 -2.57 -21.33 -4.31
N LEU A 67 -3.81 -20.97 -4.71
CA LEU A 67 -4.14 -19.63 -5.17
C LEU A 67 -3.99 -18.60 -4.03
N VAL A 68 -4.49 -18.94 -2.83
CA VAL A 68 -4.29 -18.08 -1.64
C VAL A 68 -2.80 -17.82 -1.41
N GLY A 69 -1.95 -18.85 -1.49
CA GLY A 69 -0.50 -18.72 -1.36
C GLY A 69 0.12 -17.84 -2.44
N ILE A 70 -0.26 -18.01 -3.71
CA ILE A 70 0.24 -17.19 -4.82
C ILE A 70 -0.15 -15.72 -4.64
N PHE A 71 -1.41 -15.41 -4.32
CA PHE A 71 -1.85 -14.03 -4.16
C PHE A 71 -1.34 -13.38 -2.87
N ALA A 72 -1.15 -14.13 -1.78
CA ALA A 72 -0.52 -13.63 -0.57
C ALA A 72 0.96 -13.27 -0.80
N LEU A 73 1.73 -14.21 -1.37
CA LEU A 73 3.14 -13.97 -1.70
C LEU A 73 3.29 -12.90 -2.80
N GLY A 74 2.41 -12.92 -3.82
CA GLY A 74 2.36 -11.92 -4.87
C GLY A 74 2.11 -10.51 -4.33
N SER A 75 1.22 -10.36 -3.35
CA SER A 75 0.96 -9.08 -2.69
C SER A 75 2.19 -8.57 -1.93
N PHE A 76 2.91 -9.45 -1.21
CA PHE A 76 4.16 -9.10 -0.56
C PHE A 76 5.22 -8.65 -1.57
N VAL A 77 5.41 -9.40 -2.65
CA VAL A 77 6.39 -9.11 -3.71
C VAL A 77 6.06 -7.81 -4.42
N MET A 78 4.80 -7.62 -4.84
CA MET A 78 4.36 -6.40 -5.55
C MET A 78 4.38 -5.16 -4.64
N ARG A 79 4.05 -5.31 -3.35
CA ARG A 79 4.18 -4.22 -2.38
C ARG A 79 5.64 -3.82 -2.19
N SER A 80 6.54 -4.79 -2.05
CA SER A 80 7.98 -4.57 -1.93
C SER A 80 8.53 -3.90 -3.19
N LEU A 81 8.16 -4.37 -4.38
CA LEU A 81 8.53 -3.77 -5.66
C LEU A 81 8.06 -2.31 -5.76
N GLY A 82 6.79 -2.05 -5.45
CA GLY A 82 6.21 -0.69 -5.49
C GLY A 82 6.95 0.27 -4.55
N VAL A 83 7.34 -0.18 -3.36
CA VAL A 83 8.13 0.65 -2.41
C VAL A 83 9.52 0.95 -2.94
N VAL A 84 10.20 -0.05 -3.52
CA VAL A 84 11.54 0.15 -4.09
C VAL A 84 11.48 1.14 -5.26
N ILE A 85 10.50 1.00 -6.17
CA ILE A 85 10.31 1.94 -7.28
C ILE A 85 10.01 3.34 -6.74
N ASN A 86 9.17 3.47 -5.70
CA ASN A 86 8.88 4.76 -5.08
C ASN A 86 10.13 5.40 -4.46
N ASP A 87 10.94 4.65 -3.72
CA ASP A 87 12.18 5.16 -3.13
C ASP A 87 13.20 5.58 -4.23
N VAL A 88 13.25 4.86 -5.35
CA VAL A 88 14.07 5.24 -6.52
C VAL A 88 13.56 6.54 -7.15
N ALA A 89 12.25 6.68 -7.35
CA ALA A 89 11.63 7.86 -7.94
C ALA A 89 11.81 9.11 -7.06
N ASP A 90 11.71 8.92 -5.74
CA ASP A 90 11.72 10.02 -4.77
C ASP A 90 13.09 10.27 -4.14
N ARG A 91 14.15 9.56 -4.52
CA ARG A 91 15.48 9.59 -3.88
C ARG A 91 16.05 11.00 -3.64
N ASN A 92 15.72 11.95 -4.51
CA ASN A 92 16.20 13.33 -4.38
C ASN A 92 15.34 14.17 -3.42
N PHE A 93 14.05 13.86 -3.32
CA PHE A 93 13.11 14.53 -2.43
C PHE A 93 13.21 14.01 -1.00
N ASP A 94 13.32 12.70 -0.84
CA ASP A 94 13.35 12.00 0.45
C ASP A 94 14.46 12.50 1.39
N LYS A 95 15.56 12.97 0.83
CA LYS A 95 16.69 13.57 1.61
C LYS A 95 16.30 14.82 2.41
N HIS A 96 15.26 15.53 1.95
CA HIS A 96 14.83 16.81 2.51
C HIS A 96 13.62 16.70 3.42
N VAL A 97 13.05 15.50 3.57
CA VAL A 97 11.88 15.22 4.41
C VAL A 97 12.31 14.43 5.64
N ALA A 98 12.05 14.95 6.84
CA ALA A 98 12.52 14.37 8.10
C ALA A 98 12.15 12.87 8.26
N ARG A 99 10.91 12.50 7.88
CA ARG A 99 10.41 11.12 7.98
C ARG A 99 11.10 10.16 7.00
N THR A 100 11.53 10.62 5.83
CA THR A 100 12.04 9.78 4.75
C THR A 100 13.55 9.86 4.55
N SER A 101 14.23 10.83 5.17
CA SER A 101 15.69 11.00 5.08
C SER A 101 16.49 9.77 5.54
N ALA A 102 15.94 8.97 6.46
CA ALA A 102 16.55 7.73 6.96
C ALA A 102 16.36 6.52 6.02
N ARG A 103 15.61 6.65 4.91
CA ARG A 103 15.43 5.57 3.94
C ARG A 103 16.77 5.14 3.34
N PRO A 104 17.01 3.84 3.07
CA PRO A 104 18.31 3.33 2.65
C PRO A 104 18.92 4.04 1.45
N LEU A 105 18.11 4.38 0.45
CA LEU A 105 18.56 5.08 -0.75
C LEU A 105 18.80 6.58 -0.49
N ALA A 106 17.94 7.25 0.27
CA ALA A 106 18.08 8.66 0.64
C ALA A 106 19.28 8.89 1.57
N ALA A 107 19.50 7.98 2.53
CA ALA A 107 20.61 7.99 3.47
C ALA A 107 21.95 7.53 2.85
N GLY A 108 21.96 7.05 1.60
CA GLY A 108 23.18 6.56 0.94
C GLY A 108 23.65 5.18 1.43
N ARG A 109 22.84 4.44 2.20
CA ARG A 109 23.16 3.06 2.63
C ARG A 109 23.13 2.05 1.48
N LEU A 110 22.32 2.32 0.46
CA LEU A 110 22.27 1.53 -0.78
C LEU A 110 22.47 2.44 -2.00
N THR A 111 23.08 1.91 -3.04
CA THR A 111 23.20 2.59 -4.34
C THR A 111 21.94 2.45 -5.17
N LEU A 112 21.79 3.28 -6.20
CA LEU A 112 20.74 3.13 -7.21
C LEU A 112 20.80 1.74 -7.87
N GLY A 113 22.02 1.26 -8.21
CA GLY A 113 22.23 -0.05 -8.80
C GLY A 113 21.74 -1.19 -7.92
N HIS A 114 22.02 -1.13 -6.60
CA HIS A 114 21.49 -2.09 -5.62
C HIS A 114 19.95 -2.09 -5.59
N SER A 115 19.33 -0.91 -5.58
CA SER A 115 17.86 -0.80 -5.56
C SER A 115 17.21 -1.30 -6.85
N LEU A 116 17.83 -1.05 -8.01
CA LEU A 116 17.34 -1.57 -9.29
C LEU A 116 17.49 -3.09 -9.39
N MET A 117 18.58 -3.67 -8.86
CA MET A 117 18.74 -5.11 -8.78
C MET A 117 17.67 -5.77 -7.91
N VAL A 118 17.36 -5.19 -6.74
CA VAL A 118 16.25 -5.66 -5.88
C VAL A 118 14.92 -5.55 -6.62
N ALA A 119 14.63 -4.42 -7.28
CA ALA A 119 13.41 -4.23 -8.05
C ALA A 119 13.28 -5.27 -9.18
N SER A 120 14.35 -5.52 -9.94
CA SER A 120 14.36 -6.52 -11.02
C SER A 120 14.12 -7.94 -10.48
N SER A 121 14.76 -8.30 -9.36
CA SER A 121 14.56 -9.61 -8.73
C SER A 121 13.10 -9.79 -8.26
N LEU A 122 12.49 -8.74 -7.66
CA LEU A 122 11.09 -8.76 -7.26
C LEU A 122 10.14 -8.85 -8.47
N ALA A 123 10.43 -8.14 -9.55
CA ALA A 123 9.64 -8.21 -10.79
C ALA A 123 9.70 -9.62 -11.43
N LEU A 124 10.88 -10.24 -11.48
CA LEU A 124 11.04 -11.61 -11.94
C LEU A 124 10.30 -12.62 -11.06
N MET A 125 10.35 -12.43 -9.74
CA MET A 125 9.58 -13.27 -8.80
C MET A 125 8.08 -13.11 -9.00
N ALA A 126 7.58 -11.88 -9.20
CA ALA A 126 6.18 -11.63 -9.52
C ALA A 126 5.76 -12.33 -10.83
N ALA A 127 6.58 -12.26 -11.87
CA ALA A 127 6.34 -12.96 -13.13
C ALA A 127 6.30 -14.48 -12.95
N ALA A 128 7.22 -15.05 -12.16
CA ALA A 128 7.24 -16.48 -11.84
C ALA A 128 5.98 -16.93 -11.09
N LEU A 129 5.45 -16.11 -10.19
CA LEU A 129 4.21 -16.41 -9.47
C LEU A 129 2.97 -16.39 -10.37
N VAL A 130 2.97 -15.58 -11.44
CA VAL A 130 1.87 -15.49 -12.40
C VAL A 130 1.90 -16.64 -13.42
N PHE A 131 3.08 -17.17 -13.71
CA PHE A 131 3.28 -18.19 -14.77
C PHE A 131 2.37 -19.43 -14.66
N PRO A 132 2.09 -20.02 -13.47
CA PRO A 132 1.20 -21.18 -13.34
C PRO A 132 -0.30 -20.85 -13.43
N LEU A 133 -0.67 -19.57 -13.61
CA LEU A 133 -2.07 -19.15 -13.68
C LEU A 133 -2.62 -19.26 -15.11
N ASN A 134 -3.94 -19.09 -15.27
CA ASN A 134 -4.57 -19.13 -16.59
C ASN A 134 -4.20 -17.92 -17.46
N TRP A 135 -4.39 -18.07 -18.78
CA TRP A 135 -3.99 -17.08 -19.79
C TRP A 135 -4.62 -15.70 -19.58
N LEU A 136 -5.87 -15.66 -19.08
CA LEU A 136 -6.53 -14.38 -18.79
C LEU A 136 -5.76 -13.63 -17.69
N THR A 137 -5.41 -14.31 -16.60
CA THR A 137 -4.65 -13.71 -15.48
C THR A 137 -3.24 -13.30 -15.92
N ILE A 138 -2.57 -14.13 -16.73
CA ILE A 138 -1.26 -13.79 -17.30
C ILE A 138 -1.39 -12.52 -18.16
N GLY A 139 -2.42 -12.40 -19.00
CA GLY A 139 -2.66 -11.23 -19.83
C GLY A 139 -2.98 -9.95 -19.04
N LEU A 140 -3.54 -10.09 -17.83
CA LEU A 140 -3.82 -8.96 -16.93
C LEU A 140 -2.60 -8.49 -16.13
N SER A 141 -1.59 -9.34 -15.96
CA SER A 141 -0.44 -9.04 -15.08
C SER A 141 0.44 -7.86 -15.53
N PRO A 142 0.65 -7.56 -16.83
CA PRO A 142 1.39 -6.37 -17.25
C PRO A 142 0.76 -5.06 -16.76
N ILE A 143 -0.58 -5.03 -16.63
CA ILE A 143 -1.30 -3.85 -16.11
C ILE A 143 -0.95 -3.63 -14.63
N ALA A 144 -0.87 -4.71 -13.82
CA ALA A 144 -0.45 -4.60 -12.43
C ALA A 144 0.97 -4.00 -12.30
N LEU A 145 1.90 -4.46 -13.14
CA LEU A 145 3.27 -3.94 -13.16
C LEU A 145 3.32 -2.48 -13.61
N PHE A 146 2.55 -2.13 -14.64
CA PHE A 146 2.43 -0.74 -15.11
C PHE A 146 1.89 0.18 -14.02
N LEU A 147 0.82 -0.21 -13.32
CA LEU A 147 0.24 0.55 -12.22
C LEU A 147 1.22 0.75 -11.07
N ALA A 148 1.98 -0.29 -10.70
CA ALA A 148 3.01 -0.19 -9.69
C ALA A 148 4.16 0.75 -10.10
N ALA A 149 4.52 0.76 -11.39
CA ALA A 149 5.58 1.61 -11.91
C ALA A 149 5.17 3.09 -12.02
N ILE A 150 3.90 3.38 -12.43
CA ILE A 150 3.45 4.76 -12.66
C ILE A 150 3.03 5.47 -11.36
N TYR A 151 2.53 4.73 -10.37
CA TYR A 151 1.99 5.29 -9.13
C TYR A 151 2.91 6.32 -8.44
N PRO A 152 4.24 6.09 -8.28
CA PRO A 152 5.13 7.06 -7.62
C PRO A 152 5.19 8.42 -8.32
N PHE A 153 4.93 8.45 -9.62
CA PHE A 153 4.97 9.69 -10.40
C PHE A 153 3.65 10.45 -10.36
N CYS A 154 2.54 9.76 -10.04
CA CYS A 154 1.20 10.36 -10.06
C CYS A 154 1.07 11.57 -9.12
N LYS A 155 1.72 11.55 -7.95
CA LYS A 155 1.71 12.67 -7.00
C LYS A 155 2.33 13.98 -7.53
N ARG A 156 3.04 13.91 -8.67
CA ARG A 156 3.62 15.09 -9.34
C ARG A 156 2.62 15.76 -10.28
N TRP A 157 1.66 14.98 -10.81
CA TRP A 157 0.76 15.44 -11.86
C TRP A 157 -0.69 15.58 -11.41
N ILE A 158 -1.18 14.63 -10.62
CA ILE A 158 -2.59 14.58 -10.20
C ILE A 158 -2.75 14.88 -8.70
N HIS A 159 -3.88 15.51 -8.37
CA HIS A 159 -4.18 15.94 -7.01
C HIS A 159 -4.73 14.80 -6.13
N MET A 160 -5.09 13.68 -6.74
CA MET A 160 -5.64 12.51 -6.04
C MET A 160 -4.88 11.22 -6.44
N PRO A 161 -3.57 11.12 -6.11
CA PRO A 161 -2.78 9.91 -6.40
C PRO A 161 -3.32 8.67 -5.69
N GLN A 162 -4.09 8.85 -4.61
CA GLN A 162 -4.79 7.81 -3.87
C GLN A 162 -5.78 7.01 -4.73
N ALA A 163 -6.37 7.62 -5.75
CA ALA A 163 -7.24 6.90 -6.70
C ALA A 163 -6.43 5.91 -7.55
N VAL A 164 -5.23 6.30 -8.00
CA VAL A 164 -4.34 5.40 -8.75
C VAL A 164 -3.84 4.26 -7.87
N LEU A 165 -3.55 4.54 -6.58
CA LEU A 165 -3.26 3.51 -5.60
C LEU A 165 -4.42 2.52 -5.47
N GLY A 166 -5.65 3.04 -5.38
CA GLY A 166 -6.86 2.22 -5.30
C GLY A 166 -7.06 1.33 -6.53
N ILE A 167 -6.80 1.87 -7.72
CA ILE A 167 -6.82 1.10 -8.97
C ILE A 167 -5.77 -0.01 -8.93
N ALA A 168 -4.53 0.29 -8.51
CA ALA A 168 -3.45 -0.69 -8.42
C ALA A 168 -3.78 -1.81 -7.42
N PHE A 169 -4.33 -1.46 -6.25
CA PHE A 169 -4.70 -2.43 -5.22
C PHE A 169 -5.92 -3.26 -5.63
N GLY A 170 -6.94 -2.62 -6.22
CA GLY A 170 -8.13 -3.30 -6.73
C GLY A 170 -7.81 -4.23 -7.90
N TRP A 171 -6.77 -3.93 -8.69
CA TRP A 171 -6.37 -4.80 -9.79
C TRP A 171 -6.02 -6.21 -9.32
N GLY A 172 -5.52 -6.36 -8.09
CA GLY A 172 -5.32 -7.65 -7.45
C GLY A 172 -6.60 -8.46 -7.30
N ALA A 173 -7.74 -7.82 -7.02
CA ALA A 173 -9.04 -8.50 -6.96
C ALA A 173 -9.51 -8.99 -8.35
N ILE A 174 -9.32 -8.18 -9.40
CA ILE A 174 -9.61 -8.57 -10.79
C ILE A 174 -8.76 -9.79 -11.18
N MET A 175 -7.45 -9.76 -10.90
CA MET A 175 -6.56 -10.88 -11.21
C MET A 175 -6.89 -12.15 -10.42
N ALA A 176 -7.24 -12.01 -9.14
CA ALA A 176 -7.62 -13.13 -8.28
C ALA A 176 -8.93 -13.78 -8.72
N TRP A 177 -9.89 -12.97 -9.15
CA TRP A 177 -11.13 -13.45 -9.76
C TRP A 177 -10.85 -14.21 -11.07
N ALA A 178 -10.09 -13.57 -11.98
CA ALA A 178 -9.71 -14.19 -13.25
C ALA A 178 -8.94 -15.50 -13.05
N ALA A 179 -8.05 -15.58 -12.05
CA ALA A 179 -7.32 -16.81 -11.73
C ALA A 179 -8.24 -17.95 -11.26
N SER A 180 -9.33 -17.61 -10.58
CA SER A 180 -10.29 -18.59 -10.06
C SER A 180 -11.30 -19.05 -11.11
N ARG A 181 -11.80 -18.13 -11.96
CA ARG A 181 -12.97 -18.35 -12.83
C ARG A 181 -12.65 -18.38 -14.32
N ALA A 182 -11.45 -17.95 -14.72
CA ALA A 182 -11.06 -17.67 -16.12
C ALA A 182 -12.00 -16.66 -16.83
N THR A 183 -12.74 -15.85 -16.06
CA THR A 183 -13.63 -14.77 -16.49
C THR A 183 -13.49 -13.59 -15.54
N ILE A 184 -14.08 -12.43 -15.92
CA ILE A 184 -14.17 -11.26 -15.04
C ILE A 184 -15.66 -10.94 -14.91
N ASP A 185 -16.28 -11.50 -13.88
CA ASP A 185 -17.71 -11.32 -13.62
C ASP A 185 -18.00 -9.98 -12.92
N VAL A 186 -19.24 -9.57 -12.89
CA VAL A 186 -19.66 -8.27 -12.33
C VAL A 186 -19.28 -8.10 -10.85
N GLN A 187 -19.21 -9.18 -10.10
CA GLN A 187 -18.79 -9.19 -8.70
C GLN A 187 -17.33 -8.71 -8.53
N ALA A 188 -16.44 -9.09 -9.45
CA ALA A 188 -15.05 -8.63 -9.45
C ALA A 188 -14.98 -7.10 -9.60
N TRP A 189 -15.82 -6.52 -10.45
CA TRP A 189 -15.88 -5.07 -10.65
C TRP A 189 -16.44 -4.33 -9.43
N TRP A 190 -17.42 -4.92 -8.70
CA TRP A 190 -17.89 -4.34 -7.44
C TRP A 190 -16.79 -4.37 -6.37
N LEU A 191 -16.02 -5.46 -6.24
CA LEU A 191 -14.89 -5.53 -5.32
C LEU A 191 -13.76 -4.55 -5.72
N PHE A 192 -13.53 -4.39 -7.02
CA PHE A 192 -12.59 -3.40 -7.55
C PHE A 192 -13.02 -1.97 -7.17
N GLY A 193 -14.28 -1.60 -7.41
CA GLY A 193 -14.83 -0.31 -7.02
C GLY A 193 -14.79 -0.06 -5.51
N ALA A 194 -15.13 -1.09 -4.71
CA ALA A 194 -15.00 -1.04 -3.25
C ALA A 194 -13.57 -0.75 -2.83
N THR A 195 -12.58 -1.40 -3.48
CA THR A 195 -11.16 -1.21 -3.17
C THR A 195 -10.68 0.19 -3.51
N ILE A 196 -11.09 0.75 -4.65
CA ILE A 196 -10.74 2.13 -5.02
C ILE A 196 -11.27 3.11 -3.98
N CYS A 197 -12.55 3.01 -3.64
CA CYS A 197 -13.16 3.87 -2.62
C CYS A 197 -12.45 3.72 -1.26
N TRP A 198 -12.17 2.49 -0.86
CA TRP A 198 -11.47 2.18 0.38
C TRP A 198 -10.06 2.78 0.42
N ALA A 199 -9.28 2.58 -0.65
CA ALA A 199 -7.92 3.09 -0.75
C ALA A 199 -7.88 4.63 -0.70
N VAL A 200 -8.78 5.30 -1.42
CA VAL A 200 -8.87 6.76 -1.34
C VAL A 200 -9.19 7.22 0.08
N ALA A 201 -10.09 6.54 0.78
CA ALA A 201 -10.45 6.90 2.14
C ALA A 201 -9.28 6.74 3.12
N TYR A 202 -8.69 5.54 3.23
CA TYR A 202 -7.64 5.30 4.21
C TYR A 202 -6.34 6.03 3.89
N ASP A 203 -6.00 6.17 2.61
CA ASP A 203 -4.76 6.85 2.22
C ASP A 203 -4.89 8.37 2.30
N THR A 204 -6.13 8.92 2.20
CA THR A 204 -6.40 10.33 2.55
C THR A 204 -6.19 10.56 4.04
N ILE A 205 -6.63 9.63 4.90
CA ILE A 205 -6.36 9.70 6.35
C ILE A 205 -4.86 9.62 6.61
N TYR A 206 -4.15 8.71 5.92
CA TYR A 206 -2.69 8.58 6.03
C TYR A 206 -1.99 9.87 5.62
N ALA A 207 -2.39 10.51 4.53
CA ALA A 207 -1.80 11.73 4.01
C ALA A 207 -1.96 12.95 4.95
N LEU A 208 -2.84 12.89 5.96
CA LEU A 208 -2.94 13.95 6.97
C LEU A 208 -1.68 14.08 7.82
N GLN A 209 -0.86 13.01 7.95
CA GLN A 209 0.39 13.04 8.70
C GLN A 209 1.43 13.96 8.05
N ASP A 210 1.48 13.96 6.71
CA ASP A 210 2.51 14.63 5.93
C ASP A 210 1.99 15.95 5.34
N ARG A 211 0.78 16.41 5.70
CA ARG A 211 0.08 17.55 5.07
C ARG A 211 0.91 18.83 5.05
N GLU A 212 1.61 19.15 6.15
CA GLU A 212 2.43 20.35 6.24
C GLU A 212 3.69 20.26 5.38
N ASP A 213 4.33 19.09 5.37
CA ASP A 213 5.53 18.85 4.56
C ASP A 213 5.16 18.81 3.07
N ASP A 214 4.07 18.11 2.68
CA ASP A 214 3.56 18.08 1.32
C ASP A 214 3.28 19.48 0.76
N GLN A 215 2.70 20.36 1.60
CA GLN A 215 2.46 21.75 1.22
C GLN A 215 3.75 22.53 1.00
N ARG A 216 4.78 22.33 1.83
CA ARG A 216 6.08 23.00 1.72
C ARG A 216 6.85 22.58 0.48
N ILE A 217 6.83 21.31 0.12
CA ILE A 217 7.59 20.76 -1.02
C ILE A 217 6.80 20.72 -2.33
N GLY A 218 5.52 21.15 -2.31
CA GLY A 218 4.67 21.22 -3.50
C GLY A 218 4.19 19.86 -4.04
N VAL A 219 4.18 18.83 -3.20
CA VAL A 219 3.63 17.50 -3.56
C VAL A 219 2.11 17.52 -3.45
N LYS A 220 1.43 16.89 -4.41
CA LYS A 220 -0.03 16.82 -4.45
C LYS A 220 -0.53 15.61 -3.65
N SER A 221 -1.56 15.84 -2.81
CA SER A 221 -2.23 14.78 -2.06
C SER A 221 -3.72 15.08 -1.91
N SER A 222 -4.53 14.04 -1.66
CA SER A 222 -5.96 14.21 -1.39
C SER A 222 -6.23 14.98 -0.09
N ALA A 223 -5.33 14.88 0.90
CA ALA A 223 -5.43 15.67 2.13
C ALA A 223 -5.31 17.19 1.87
N LEU A 224 -4.47 17.58 0.91
CA LEU A 224 -4.38 18.98 0.44
C LEU A 224 -5.56 19.36 -0.44
N LEU A 225 -5.97 18.48 -1.37
CA LEU A 225 -7.09 18.71 -2.28
C LEU A 225 -8.40 18.97 -1.52
N PHE A 226 -8.72 18.13 -0.55
CA PHE A 226 -9.98 18.25 0.20
C PHE A 226 -9.92 19.26 1.34
N GLY A 227 -8.74 19.58 1.85
CA GLY A 227 -8.57 20.60 2.90
C GLY A 227 -9.49 20.37 4.10
N ALA A 228 -10.38 21.33 4.37
CA ALA A 228 -11.37 21.24 5.45
C ALA A 228 -12.49 20.19 5.16
N ALA A 229 -12.68 19.83 3.90
CA ALA A 229 -13.69 18.85 3.49
C ALA A 229 -13.22 17.39 3.60
N VAL A 230 -12.01 17.10 4.13
CA VAL A 230 -11.50 15.74 4.34
C VAL A 230 -12.53 14.82 5.04
N PRO A 231 -13.20 15.21 6.14
CA PRO A 231 -14.20 14.34 6.78
C PRO A 231 -15.37 13.97 5.86
N LEU A 232 -15.83 14.92 5.04
CA LEU A 232 -16.89 14.67 4.07
C LEU A 232 -16.41 13.74 2.95
N ALA A 233 -15.24 14.02 2.37
CA ALA A 233 -14.67 13.21 1.30
C ALA A 233 -14.44 11.76 1.74
N VAL A 234 -13.80 11.55 2.90
CA VAL A 234 -13.59 10.22 3.49
C VAL A 234 -14.93 9.53 3.74
N GLY A 235 -15.94 10.26 4.26
CA GLY A 235 -17.28 9.73 4.48
C GLY A 235 -17.94 9.26 3.18
N LEU A 236 -17.86 10.05 2.10
CA LEU A 236 -18.43 9.70 0.80
C LEU A 236 -17.75 8.46 0.21
N PHE A 237 -16.41 8.38 0.26
CA PHE A 237 -15.68 7.20 -0.23
C PHE A 237 -15.97 5.94 0.59
N LEU A 238 -16.06 6.02 1.92
CA LEU A 238 -16.44 4.87 2.76
C LEU A 238 -17.90 4.44 2.52
N THR A 239 -18.80 5.39 2.22
CA THR A 239 -20.16 5.08 1.80
C THR A 239 -20.19 4.40 0.44
N GLY A 240 -19.41 4.90 -0.52
CA GLY A 240 -19.23 4.25 -1.83
C GLY A 240 -18.67 2.84 -1.73
N MET A 241 -17.64 2.64 -0.89
CA MET A 241 -17.12 1.30 -0.58
C MET A 241 -18.22 0.38 -0.03
N THR A 242 -18.97 0.85 0.95
CA THR A 242 -20.05 0.07 1.57
C THR A 242 -21.13 -0.28 0.54
N GLY A 243 -21.51 0.67 -0.33
CA GLY A 243 -22.45 0.43 -1.43
C GLY A 243 -21.96 -0.63 -2.42
N CYS A 244 -20.68 -0.57 -2.82
CA CYS A 244 -20.07 -1.59 -3.68
C CYS A 244 -20.04 -2.97 -3.02
N LEU A 245 -19.72 -3.05 -1.71
CA LEU A 245 -19.75 -4.31 -0.96
C LEU A 245 -21.17 -4.87 -0.89
N ILE A 246 -22.19 -4.05 -0.61
CA ILE A 246 -23.60 -4.48 -0.61
C ILE A 246 -23.99 -5.01 -1.98
N ALA A 247 -23.62 -4.32 -3.07
CA ALA A 247 -23.89 -4.76 -4.44
C ALA A 247 -23.19 -6.09 -4.76
N ALA A 248 -21.91 -6.24 -4.39
CA ALA A 248 -21.19 -7.49 -4.56
C ALA A 248 -21.88 -8.65 -3.83
N GLY A 249 -22.30 -8.42 -2.58
CA GLY A 249 -23.04 -9.42 -1.79
C GLY A 249 -24.38 -9.78 -2.41
N TYR A 250 -25.13 -8.79 -2.88
CA TYR A 250 -26.46 -8.99 -3.50
C TYR A 250 -26.36 -9.84 -4.77
N VAL A 251 -25.45 -9.47 -5.68
CA VAL A 251 -25.25 -10.21 -6.94
C VAL A 251 -24.70 -11.62 -6.69
N SER A 252 -24.00 -11.84 -5.58
CA SER A 252 -23.46 -13.14 -5.18
C SER A 252 -24.43 -13.97 -4.32
N GLY A 253 -25.61 -13.45 -3.97
CA GLY A 253 -26.59 -14.16 -3.15
C GLY A 253 -26.12 -14.43 -1.72
N LEU A 254 -25.28 -13.56 -1.13
CA LEU A 254 -24.71 -13.78 0.19
C LEU A 254 -25.77 -13.75 1.30
N GLY A 255 -25.56 -14.58 2.33
CA GLY A 255 -26.45 -14.67 3.49
C GLY A 255 -26.45 -13.43 4.37
N ILE A 256 -27.49 -13.32 5.22
CA ILE A 256 -27.74 -12.14 6.09
C ILE A 256 -26.55 -11.80 7.01
N GLY A 257 -25.75 -12.81 7.44
CA GLY A 257 -24.57 -12.59 8.27
C GLY A 257 -23.55 -11.65 7.65
N TYR A 258 -23.40 -11.66 6.32
CA TYR A 258 -22.58 -10.72 5.57
C TYR A 258 -23.03 -9.28 5.80
N TYR A 259 -24.32 -9.01 5.58
CA TYR A 259 -24.88 -7.65 5.68
C TYR A 259 -24.85 -7.10 7.10
N VAL A 260 -25.02 -7.96 8.11
CA VAL A 260 -24.87 -7.55 9.51
C VAL A 260 -23.47 -7.03 9.78
N ILE A 261 -22.41 -7.75 9.33
CA ILE A 261 -21.04 -7.32 9.53
C ILE A 261 -20.74 -6.04 8.74
N VAL A 262 -21.23 -5.93 7.48
CA VAL A 262 -21.07 -4.71 6.68
C VAL A 262 -21.77 -3.51 7.35
N ALA A 263 -22.92 -3.70 7.95
CA ALA A 263 -23.61 -2.65 8.71
C ALA A 263 -22.82 -2.20 9.97
N LEU A 264 -22.23 -3.14 10.71
CA LEU A 264 -21.35 -2.85 11.85
C LEU A 264 -20.11 -2.05 11.41
N LEU A 265 -19.52 -2.40 10.26
CA LEU A 265 -18.44 -1.61 9.66
C LEU A 265 -18.90 -0.20 9.29
N GLY A 266 -20.12 -0.03 8.79
CA GLY A 266 -20.71 1.29 8.55
C GLY A 266 -20.76 2.15 9.81
N GLY A 267 -21.14 1.58 10.96
CA GLY A 267 -21.08 2.22 12.27
C GLY A 267 -19.64 2.63 12.68
N PHE A 268 -18.68 1.76 12.44
CA PHE A 268 -17.26 2.06 12.66
C PHE A 268 -16.79 3.22 11.77
N PHE A 269 -17.13 3.23 10.48
CA PHE A 269 -16.78 4.31 9.56
C PHE A 269 -17.40 5.65 9.98
N LEU A 270 -18.64 5.65 10.44
CA LEU A 270 -19.27 6.85 10.96
C LEU A 270 -18.51 7.42 12.16
N ARG A 271 -18.01 6.56 13.06
CA ARG A 271 -17.15 6.96 14.18
C ARG A 271 -15.84 7.58 13.68
N GLN A 272 -15.20 6.99 12.69
CA GLN A 272 -13.96 7.55 12.10
C GLN A 272 -14.21 8.93 11.47
N VAL A 273 -15.27 9.10 10.68
CA VAL A 273 -15.63 10.38 10.06
C VAL A 273 -15.92 11.45 11.13
N ARG A 274 -16.60 11.09 12.23
CA ARG A 274 -16.80 12.02 13.36
C ARG A 274 -15.48 12.42 14.01
N ARG A 275 -14.55 11.49 14.16
CA ARG A 275 -13.22 11.76 14.74
C ARG A 275 -12.39 12.69 13.86
N LEU A 276 -12.51 12.60 12.53
CA LEU A 276 -11.82 13.47 11.57
C LEU A 276 -12.30 14.92 11.60
N ARG A 277 -13.46 15.22 12.20
CA ARG A 277 -13.95 16.59 12.42
C ARG A 277 -13.25 17.33 13.55
N LEU A 278 -12.49 16.62 14.38
CA LEU A 278 -11.73 17.17 15.49
C LEU A 278 -10.26 17.31 15.09
N PRO A 279 -9.49 18.19 15.74
CA PRO A 279 -8.05 18.25 15.54
C PRO A 279 -7.43 16.87 15.70
N LEU A 280 -6.59 16.48 14.73
CA LEU A 280 -5.97 15.17 14.67
C LEU A 280 -4.45 15.30 14.66
N ALA A 281 -3.79 14.71 15.66
CA ALA A 281 -2.34 14.64 15.67
C ALA A 281 -1.83 13.63 14.61
N PRO A 282 -0.63 13.81 14.04
CA PRO A 282 -0.08 12.94 13.00
C PRO A 282 -0.09 11.44 13.38
N HIS A 283 0.28 11.09 14.61
CA HIS A 283 0.26 9.70 15.07
C HIS A 283 -1.16 9.11 15.12
N ALA A 284 -2.17 9.90 15.48
CA ALA A 284 -3.55 9.45 15.50
C ALA A 284 -4.11 9.22 14.08
N ALA A 285 -3.64 9.98 13.08
CA ALA A 285 -3.95 9.72 11.68
C ALA A 285 -3.35 8.37 11.23
N PHE A 286 -2.12 8.06 11.65
CA PHE A 286 -1.50 6.76 11.39
C PHE A 286 -2.26 5.60 12.05
N GLU A 287 -2.67 5.76 13.30
CA GLU A 287 -3.47 4.75 14.00
C GLU A 287 -4.81 4.50 13.29
N MET A 288 -5.49 5.56 12.86
CA MET A 288 -6.73 5.45 12.08
C MET A 288 -6.50 4.74 10.75
N PHE A 289 -5.42 5.06 10.04
CA PHE A 289 -5.01 4.34 8.83
C PHE A 289 -4.75 2.85 9.13
N TYR A 290 -4.00 2.55 10.20
CA TYR A 290 -3.66 1.17 10.54
C TYR A 290 -4.89 0.31 10.88
N GLN A 291 -5.95 0.91 11.43
CA GLN A 291 -7.24 0.23 11.67
C GLN A 291 -7.84 -0.38 10.40
N HIS A 292 -7.52 0.18 9.21
CA HIS A 292 -8.01 -0.40 7.96
C HIS A 292 -7.39 -1.76 7.62
N VAL A 293 -6.26 -2.14 8.21
CA VAL A 293 -5.75 -3.51 8.13
C VAL A 293 -6.78 -4.49 8.72
N TYR A 294 -7.36 -4.14 9.87
CA TYR A 294 -8.40 -4.95 10.52
C TYR A 294 -9.74 -4.89 9.79
N VAL A 295 -10.09 -3.72 9.20
CA VAL A 295 -11.26 -3.59 8.33
C VAL A 295 -11.18 -4.59 7.17
N GLY A 296 -10.02 -4.70 6.53
CA GLY A 296 -9.80 -5.65 5.44
C GLY A 296 -10.03 -7.12 5.86
N ALA A 297 -9.51 -7.49 7.03
CA ALA A 297 -9.75 -8.82 7.61
C ALA A 297 -11.23 -9.04 7.95
N THR A 298 -11.89 -8.04 8.50
CA THR A 298 -13.33 -8.12 8.85
C THR A 298 -14.19 -8.34 7.61
N ILE A 299 -13.87 -7.67 6.48
CA ILE A 299 -14.59 -7.89 5.21
C ILE A 299 -14.35 -9.30 4.69
N LEU A 300 -13.11 -9.82 4.79
CA LEU A 300 -12.82 -11.21 4.40
C LEU A 300 -13.69 -12.20 5.19
N ILE A 301 -13.78 -12.02 6.51
CA ILE A 301 -14.63 -12.83 7.39
C ILE A 301 -16.11 -12.67 7.01
N ALA A 302 -16.56 -11.44 6.74
CA ALA A 302 -17.94 -11.18 6.31
C ALA A 302 -18.29 -11.94 5.03
N LEU A 303 -17.42 -11.85 4.00
CA LEU A 303 -17.60 -12.57 2.74
C LEU A 303 -17.65 -14.09 2.97
N TRP A 304 -16.74 -14.60 3.77
CA TRP A 304 -16.72 -16.02 4.10
C TRP A 304 -17.99 -16.48 4.82
N ILE A 305 -18.43 -15.76 5.86
CA ILE A 305 -19.69 -16.05 6.56
C ILE A 305 -20.88 -15.94 5.61
N GLY A 306 -20.87 -14.94 4.71
CA GLY A 306 -21.94 -14.74 3.73
C GLY A 306 -22.10 -15.93 2.76
N THR A 307 -21.02 -16.65 2.47
CA THR A 307 -21.06 -17.85 1.63
C THR A 307 -21.52 -19.12 2.35
N LEU A 308 -21.58 -19.09 3.70
CA LEU A 308 -22.09 -20.22 4.48
C LEU A 308 -23.62 -20.35 4.25
N GLY A 309 -24.06 -21.48 3.71
CA GLY A 309 -25.48 -21.74 3.44
C GLY A 309 -25.97 -21.26 2.06
N THR A 310 -25.13 -20.67 1.23
CA THR A 310 -25.42 -20.53 -0.20
C THR A 310 -25.09 -21.86 -0.87
N THR A 311 -26.06 -22.47 -1.56
CA THR A 311 -25.78 -23.61 -2.45
C THR A 311 -24.98 -23.10 -3.64
N PRO A 312 -23.94 -23.83 -4.08
CA PRO A 312 -23.14 -23.48 -5.24
C PRO A 312 -23.95 -23.45 -6.53
#